data_afe732dd9b2918250a044a7c054e59cb
#
_entry.id   afe732dd9b2918250a044a7c054e59cb
#
_cell.length_a   1.000
_cell.length_b   1.000
_cell.length_c   1.000
_cell.angle_alpha   90.00
_cell.angle_beta   90.00
_cell.angle_gamma   90.00
#
_symmetry.space_group_name_H-M   'P 1'
#
loop_
_entity.id
_entity.type
_entity.pdbx_description
1 polymer ?
#
loop_
_entity_poly.entity_id
_entity_poly.type
_entity_poly.pdbx_seq_one_letter_code
_entity_poly.pdbx_strand_id
1 'polypeptide(L)'
;SDAETRFKYRENIGAAYLSLAAQFGPKWTAKAGLRGEYTNSFGDWISAGDESRRSYFDLFPTAFVGFNPSASLRFALSYTRRIQRPDYMALNPVENYIDAHTYNVGDPDLRPAYSDAASLSAGFGQHFSLAASFSHTGGMFSQLPELKENGDQLLIWTNYGRQNMTALTFNVTELPLAKWLAWTFSTTGLYSSAKTTDRESNDSFTLSCYTCFTFILPKDW
;
A
#
# COMPACT_ATOMS: atom_id res chain seq x y z
N SER A 1 -25.82 27.50 22.92
CA SER A 1 -24.76 26.98 23.79
C SER A 1 -24.05 25.91 23.01
N ASP A 2 -22.89 26.28 22.48
CA ASP A 2 -21.99 25.37 21.79
C ASP A 2 -21.54 24.31 22.79
N ALA A 3 -22.14 23.11 22.71
CA ALA A 3 -21.62 21.96 23.42
C ALA A 3 -20.27 21.63 22.77
N GLU A 4 -19.17 21.98 23.45
CA GLU A 4 -17.82 21.69 23.01
C GLU A 4 -17.67 20.17 22.91
N THR A 5 -17.78 19.65 21.71
CA THR A 5 -17.65 18.23 21.44
C THR A 5 -16.17 17.89 21.46
N ARG A 6 -15.73 17.16 22.46
CA ARG A 6 -14.30 16.90 22.73
C ARG A 6 -14.00 15.41 22.60
N PHE A 7 -13.15 15.07 21.63
CA PHE A 7 -12.58 13.73 21.45
C PHE A 7 -11.10 13.73 21.81
N LYS A 8 -10.66 12.77 22.61
CA LYS A 8 -9.27 12.59 23.02
C LYS A 8 -8.79 11.21 22.62
N TYR A 9 -7.75 11.15 21.81
CA TYR A 9 -7.16 9.89 21.34
C TYR A 9 -5.70 9.79 21.79
N ARG A 10 -5.31 8.61 22.27
CA ARG A 10 -3.93 8.28 22.62
C ARG A 10 -3.60 6.91 22.06
N GLU A 11 -2.49 6.80 21.37
CA GLU A 11 -1.95 5.55 20.86
C GLU A 11 -0.49 5.38 21.30
N ASN A 12 -0.14 4.19 21.76
CA ASN A 12 1.21 3.78 22.08
C ASN A 12 1.53 2.52 21.30
N ILE A 13 2.65 2.53 20.57
CA ILE A 13 3.12 1.41 19.76
C ILE A 13 4.52 1.04 20.23
N GLY A 14 4.67 -0.16 20.79
CA GLY A 14 5.96 -0.77 21.08
C GLY A 14 6.32 -1.72 19.96
N ALA A 15 7.53 -1.64 19.39
CA ALA A 15 7.95 -2.49 18.28
C ALA A 15 9.33 -3.09 18.53
N ALA A 16 9.50 -4.36 18.14
CA ALA A 16 10.78 -5.04 18.07
C ALA A 16 10.99 -5.61 16.66
N TYR A 17 12.22 -5.61 16.19
CA TYR A 17 12.58 -6.09 14.87
C TYR A 17 13.81 -6.98 14.93
N LEU A 18 13.74 -8.12 14.23
CA LEU A 18 14.86 -9.02 14.00
C LEU A 18 15.05 -9.21 12.49
N SER A 19 16.28 -9.12 12.01
CA SER A 19 16.60 -9.44 10.63
C SER A 19 17.85 -10.32 10.52
N LEU A 20 17.80 -11.24 9.56
CA LEU A 20 18.88 -12.13 9.19
C LEU A 20 19.17 -11.93 7.70
N ALA A 21 20.45 -11.88 7.34
CA ALA A 21 20.90 -11.86 5.96
C ALA A 21 22.00 -12.91 5.80
N ALA A 22 21.89 -13.68 4.72
CA ALA A 22 22.87 -14.72 4.40
C ALA A 22 23.19 -14.68 2.92
N GLN A 23 24.45 -15.00 2.59
CA GLN A 23 24.91 -15.21 1.24
C GLN A 23 25.41 -16.65 1.12
N PHE A 24 24.86 -17.41 0.17
CA PHE A 24 25.23 -18.79 -0.08
C PHE A 24 25.98 -18.88 -1.41
N GLY A 25 27.30 -18.85 -1.29
CA GLY A 25 28.18 -18.74 -2.43
C GLY A 25 28.01 -17.42 -3.21
N PRO A 26 28.49 -17.34 -4.46
CA PRO A 26 28.43 -16.12 -5.26
C PRO A 26 27.06 -15.85 -5.90
N LYS A 27 26.15 -16.83 -5.86
CA LYS A 27 24.91 -16.79 -6.65
C LYS A 27 23.65 -16.50 -5.84
N TRP A 28 23.64 -16.82 -4.54
CA TRP A 28 22.44 -16.74 -3.73
C TRP A 28 22.57 -15.72 -2.61
N THR A 29 21.54 -14.90 -2.45
CA THR A 29 21.38 -14.00 -1.31
C THR A 29 20.01 -14.22 -0.72
N ALA A 30 19.93 -14.36 0.60
CA ALA A 30 18.66 -14.46 1.30
C ALA A 30 18.61 -13.45 2.44
N LYS A 31 17.46 -12.83 2.64
CA LYS A 31 17.17 -11.96 3.79
C LYS A 31 15.81 -12.34 4.35
N ALA A 32 15.70 -12.42 5.67
CA ALA A 32 14.44 -12.58 6.36
C ALA A 32 14.36 -11.58 7.51
N GLY A 33 13.22 -10.99 7.71
CA GLY A 33 12.96 -10.05 8.80
C GLY A 33 11.61 -10.34 9.43
N LEU A 34 11.52 -10.12 10.72
CA LEU A 34 10.28 -10.18 11.47
C LEU A 34 10.19 -8.98 12.39
N ARG A 35 9.14 -8.19 12.23
CA ARG A 35 8.78 -7.11 13.13
C ARG A 35 7.54 -7.48 13.91
N GLY A 36 7.60 -7.41 15.23
CA GLY A 36 6.45 -7.51 16.12
C GLY A 36 6.08 -6.12 16.63
N GLU A 37 4.81 -5.81 16.62
CA GLU A 37 4.26 -4.56 17.15
C GLU A 37 3.15 -4.86 18.15
N TYR A 38 3.24 -4.25 19.34
CA TYR A 38 2.15 -4.20 20.30
C TYR A 38 1.58 -2.79 20.30
N THR A 39 0.30 -2.68 19.96
CA THR A 39 -0.43 -1.41 19.92
C THR A 39 -1.43 -1.37 21.06
N ASN A 40 -1.45 -0.26 21.79
CA ASN A 40 -2.46 0.06 22.79
C ASN A 40 -3.05 1.44 22.45
N SER A 41 -4.35 1.50 22.17
CA SER A 41 -5.07 2.72 21.88
C SER A 41 -6.21 2.97 22.85
N PHE A 42 -6.44 4.24 23.13
CA PHE A 42 -7.49 4.73 24.00
C PHE A 42 -8.15 5.95 23.35
N GLY A 43 -9.45 5.88 23.14
CA GLY A 43 -10.30 6.96 22.69
C GLY A 43 -11.33 7.30 23.77
N ASP A 44 -11.50 8.59 24.07
CA ASP A 44 -12.41 9.14 25.07
C ASP A 44 -13.29 10.20 24.42
N TRP A 45 -14.60 9.95 24.36
CA TRP A 45 -15.63 10.88 23.88
C TRP A 45 -16.25 11.59 25.06
N ILE A 46 -15.59 12.63 25.53
CA ILE A 46 -15.98 13.40 26.72
C ILE A 46 -17.42 13.87 26.63
N SER A 47 -17.94 14.18 25.45
CA SER A 47 -19.30 14.66 25.25
C SER A 47 -20.36 13.55 25.25
N ALA A 48 -20.00 12.32 24.89
CA ALA A 48 -20.90 11.18 24.86
C ALA A 48 -20.78 10.27 26.08
N GLY A 49 -19.69 10.43 26.87
CA GLY A 49 -19.40 9.58 28.03
C GLY A 49 -19.02 8.16 27.64
N ASP A 50 -18.49 7.97 26.43
CA ASP A 50 -18.12 6.67 25.88
C ASP A 50 -16.60 6.56 25.73
N GLU A 51 -16.05 5.37 25.99
CA GLU A 51 -14.61 5.07 25.91
C GLU A 51 -14.38 3.86 25.02
N SER A 52 -13.37 3.92 24.17
CA SER A 52 -12.87 2.76 23.42
C SER A 52 -11.43 2.44 23.81
N ARG A 53 -11.18 1.18 24.12
CA ARG A 53 -9.82 0.68 24.42
C ARG A 53 -9.55 -0.52 23.53
N ARG A 54 -8.40 -0.49 22.87
CA ARG A 54 -7.94 -1.59 22.03
C ARG A 54 -6.49 -1.92 22.33
N SER A 55 -6.20 -3.20 22.38
CA SER A 55 -4.85 -3.72 22.50
C SER A 55 -4.72 -4.91 21.56
N TYR A 56 -3.71 -4.88 20.71
CA TYR A 56 -3.45 -5.95 19.77
C TYR A 56 -1.97 -6.11 19.47
N PHE A 57 -1.59 -7.31 19.04
CA PHE A 57 -0.24 -7.64 18.65
C PHE A 57 -0.22 -8.11 17.20
N ASP A 58 0.66 -7.52 16.41
CA ASP A 58 0.82 -7.81 14.99
C ASP A 58 2.23 -8.28 14.66
N LEU A 59 2.32 -9.18 13.68
CA LEU A 59 3.57 -9.64 13.09
C LEU A 59 3.67 -9.23 11.63
N PHE A 60 4.83 -8.67 11.26
CA PHE A 60 5.15 -8.20 9.92
C PHE A 60 6.39 -8.91 9.40
N PRO A 61 6.22 -10.11 8.82
CA PRO A 61 7.31 -10.82 8.17
C PRO A 61 7.73 -10.13 6.87
N THR A 62 9.03 -10.20 6.57
CA THR A 62 9.62 -9.84 5.29
C THR A 62 10.57 -10.94 4.84
N ALA A 63 10.59 -11.24 3.56
CA ALA A 63 11.51 -12.21 2.99
C ALA A 63 12.02 -11.70 1.64
N PHE A 64 13.26 -12.02 1.33
CA PHE A 64 13.89 -11.74 0.06
C PHE A 64 14.85 -12.87 -0.29
N VAL A 65 14.78 -13.34 -1.55
CA VAL A 65 15.72 -14.28 -2.12
C VAL A 65 16.19 -13.75 -3.47
N GLY A 66 17.48 -13.56 -3.62
CA GLY A 66 18.14 -13.20 -4.86
C GLY A 66 18.93 -14.39 -5.41
N PHE A 67 18.83 -14.62 -6.71
CA PHE A 67 19.58 -15.65 -7.42
C PHE A 67 20.22 -15.09 -8.69
N ASN A 68 21.53 -15.10 -8.75
CA ASN A 68 22.33 -14.62 -9.86
C ASN A 68 23.11 -15.79 -10.48
N PRO A 69 22.48 -16.60 -11.36
CA PRO A 69 23.15 -17.77 -11.96
C PRO A 69 24.35 -17.39 -12.84
N SER A 70 24.29 -16.19 -13.45
CA SER A 70 25.37 -15.63 -14.27
C SER A 70 25.41 -14.10 -14.16
N ALA A 71 26.43 -13.46 -14.75
CA ALA A 71 26.50 -12.01 -14.84
C ALA A 71 25.34 -11.37 -15.62
N SER A 72 24.70 -12.13 -16.52
CA SER A 72 23.63 -11.65 -17.37
C SER A 72 22.23 -12.02 -16.89
N LEU A 73 22.11 -12.84 -15.83
CA LEU A 73 20.81 -13.31 -15.34
C LEU A 73 20.69 -13.03 -13.85
N ARG A 74 19.62 -12.38 -13.47
CA ARG A 74 19.31 -12.03 -12.07
C ARG A 74 17.85 -12.31 -11.81
N PHE A 75 17.57 -13.00 -10.71
CA PHE A 75 16.21 -13.25 -10.24
C PHE A 75 16.08 -12.76 -8.81
N ALA A 76 14.94 -12.21 -8.47
CA ALA A 76 14.64 -11.87 -7.08
C ALA A 76 13.18 -12.18 -6.77
N LEU A 77 12.96 -12.76 -5.60
CA LEU A 77 11.65 -12.99 -5.01
C LEU A 77 11.58 -12.22 -3.70
N SER A 78 10.49 -11.50 -3.47
CA SER A 78 10.26 -10.80 -2.21
C SER A 78 8.84 -11.01 -1.71
N TYR A 79 8.70 -10.93 -0.39
CA TYR A 79 7.42 -10.91 0.31
C TYR A 79 7.47 -9.88 1.44
N THR A 80 6.37 -9.14 1.63
CA THR A 80 6.20 -8.18 2.71
C THR A 80 4.77 -8.16 3.22
N ARG A 81 4.60 -8.02 4.54
CA ARG A 81 3.32 -7.69 5.17
C ARG A 81 3.39 -6.32 5.81
N ARG A 82 2.33 -5.52 5.64
CA ARG A 82 2.23 -4.15 6.17
C ARG A 82 0.87 -3.91 6.80
N ILE A 83 0.81 -2.91 7.67
CA ILE A 83 -0.42 -2.40 8.27
C ILE A 83 -0.60 -0.93 7.88
N GLN A 84 -1.85 -0.55 7.61
CA GLN A 84 -2.30 0.83 7.51
C GLN A 84 -3.32 1.07 8.62
N ARG A 85 -2.98 1.94 9.56
CA ARG A 85 -3.86 2.32 10.66
C ARG A 85 -4.72 3.51 10.25
N PRO A 86 -5.99 3.56 10.69
CA PRO A 86 -6.78 4.78 10.59
C PRO A 86 -6.09 5.93 11.32
N ASP A 87 -6.16 7.11 10.78
CA ASP A 87 -5.70 8.32 11.46
C ASP A 87 -6.74 8.84 12.45
N TYR A 88 -6.38 9.88 13.20
CA TYR A 88 -7.25 10.50 14.19
C TYR A 88 -8.59 10.99 13.58
N MET A 89 -8.56 11.57 12.39
CA MET A 89 -9.76 12.12 11.73
C MET A 89 -10.72 11.01 11.34
N ALA A 90 -10.20 9.86 10.91
CA ALA A 90 -11.00 8.70 10.56
C ALA A 90 -11.66 8.03 11.79
N LEU A 91 -11.06 8.20 12.98
CA LEU A 91 -11.57 7.64 14.25
C LEU A 91 -12.47 8.60 15.02
N ASN A 92 -12.49 9.89 14.66
CA ASN A 92 -13.24 10.91 15.40
C ASN A 92 -14.73 10.88 15.06
N PRO A 93 -15.62 10.44 15.95
CA PRO A 93 -17.06 10.33 15.69
C PRO A 93 -17.80 11.67 15.73
N VAL A 94 -17.09 12.77 15.99
CA VAL A 94 -17.69 14.09 16.00
C VAL A 94 -18.02 14.50 14.57
N GLU A 95 -19.27 14.90 14.33
CA GLU A 95 -19.67 15.46 13.05
C GLU A 95 -18.92 16.78 12.79
N ASN A 96 -18.12 16.79 11.72
CA ASN A 96 -17.43 17.98 11.26
C ASN A 96 -18.08 18.48 9.97
N TYR A 97 -18.47 19.74 9.95
CA TYR A 97 -19.05 20.39 8.77
C TYR A 97 -17.96 20.65 7.75
N ILE A 98 -18.15 20.17 6.51
CA ILE A 98 -17.34 20.51 5.35
C ILE A 98 -17.97 21.73 4.64
N ASP A 99 -19.28 21.71 4.48
CA ASP A 99 -20.10 22.79 3.95
C ASP A 99 -21.52 22.75 4.54
N ALA A 100 -22.45 23.58 4.03
CA ALA A 100 -23.81 23.70 4.56
C ALA A 100 -24.65 22.40 4.51
N HIS A 101 -24.26 21.44 3.65
CA HIS A 101 -25.00 20.20 3.39
C HIS A 101 -24.11 18.95 3.43
N THR A 102 -22.83 19.08 3.79
CA THR A 102 -21.89 17.97 3.81
C THR A 102 -21.19 17.88 5.17
N TYR A 103 -21.26 16.72 5.78
CA TYR A 103 -20.66 16.42 7.08
C TYR A 103 -19.65 15.27 6.94
N ASN A 104 -18.61 15.30 7.74
CA ASN A 104 -17.65 14.22 7.89
C ASN A 104 -17.75 13.61 9.29
N VAL A 105 -17.84 12.28 9.37
CA VAL A 105 -17.89 11.52 10.63
C VAL A 105 -16.88 10.37 10.56
N GLY A 106 -16.05 10.27 11.58
CA GLY A 106 -15.18 9.12 11.78
C GLY A 106 -15.90 7.95 12.44
N ASP A 107 -15.30 6.77 12.32
CA ASP A 107 -15.77 5.56 13.00
C ASP A 107 -14.70 5.10 14.02
N PRO A 108 -15.01 5.20 15.33
CA PRO A 108 -14.08 4.75 16.38
C PRO A 108 -13.81 3.24 16.32
N ASP A 109 -14.69 2.47 15.69
CA ASP A 109 -14.56 1.02 15.52
C ASP A 109 -13.82 0.61 14.26
N LEU A 110 -13.30 1.58 13.52
CA LEU A 110 -12.52 1.35 12.32
C LEU A 110 -11.28 0.48 12.59
N ARG A 111 -11.12 -0.56 11.79
CA ARG A 111 -10.03 -1.52 11.93
C ARG A 111 -8.89 -1.18 10.96
N PRO A 112 -7.63 -1.48 11.33
CA PRO A 112 -6.52 -1.35 10.41
C PRO A 112 -6.69 -2.22 9.17
N ALA A 113 -6.15 -1.77 8.05
CA ALA A 113 -6.00 -2.57 6.85
C ALA A 113 -4.64 -3.28 6.86
N TYR A 114 -4.60 -4.52 6.38
CA TYR A 114 -3.39 -5.33 6.25
C TYR A 114 -3.16 -5.65 4.78
N SER A 115 -1.92 -5.45 4.33
CA SER A 115 -1.51 -5.73 2.96
C SER A 115 -0.37 -6.74 2.96
N ASP A 116 -0.59 -7.85 2.25
CA ASP A 116 0.39 -8.87 1.93
C ASP A 116 0.80 -8.69 0.46
N ALA A 117 2.09 -8.56 0.19
CA ALA A 117 2.59 -8.37 -1.16
C ALA A 117 3.76 -9.30 -1.47
N ALA A 118 3.72 -9.92 -2.65
CA ALA A 118 4.80 -10.73 -3.19
C ALA A 118 5.21 -10.20 -4.56
N SER A 119 6.51 -10.24 -4.87
CA SER A 119 7.00 -9.89 -6.19
C SER A 119 8.11 -10.84 -6.64
N LEU A 120 8.08 -11.17 -7.94
CA LEU A 120 9.12 -11.90 -8.65
C LEU A 120 9.67 -11.00 -9.74
N SER A 121 10.99 -10.85 -9.81
CA SER A 121 11.64 -10.10 -10.88
C SER A 121 12.74 -10.92 -11.53
N ALA A 122 12.95 -10.70 -12.82
CA ALA A 122 14.00 -11.28 -13.63
C ALA A 122 14.69 -10.19 -14.45
N GLY A 123 16.00 -10.13 -14.40
CA GLY A 123 16.83 -9.25 -15.21
C GLY A 123 17.65 -10.04 -16.22
N PHE A 124 17.66 -9.58 -17.47
CA PHE A 124 18.35 -10.22 -18.60
C PHE A 124 19.34 -9.23 -19.22
N GLY A 125 20.62 -9.53 -19.10
CA GLY A 125 21.68 -8.61 -19.50
C GLY A 125 21.66 -7.32 -18.68
N GLN A 126 21.96 -6.21 -19.36
CA GLN A 126 21.97 -4.88 -18.77
C GLN A 126 20.70 -4.07 -19.05
N HIS A 127 19.91 -4.49 -20.04
CA HIS A 127 18.85 -3.65 -20.61
C HIS A 127 17.44 -4.17 -20.36
N PHE A 128 17.24 -5.44 -20.06
CA PHE A 128 15.89 -6.02 -19.99
C PHE A 128 15.54 -6.45 -18.57
N SER A 129 14.32 -6.17 -18.16
CA SER A 129 13.75 -6.74 -16.93
C SER A 129 12.28 -7.03 -17.07
N LEU A 130 11.84 -8.08 -16.37
CA LEU A 130 10.46 -8.48 -16.21
C LEU A 130 10.15 -8.57 -14.71
N ALA A 131 9.02 -8.05 -14.29
CA ALA A 131 8.57 -8.19 -12.90
C ALA A 131 7.09 -8.52 -12.87
N ALA A 132 6.73 -9.47 -12.00
CA ALA A 132 5.35 -9.78 -11.66
C ALA A 132 5.15 -9.49 -10.17
N SER A 133 4.05 -8.85 -9.81
CA SER A 133 3.70 -8.59 -8.42
C SER A 133 2.24 -8.92 -8.15
N PHE A 134 1.98 -9.38 -6.94
CA PHE A 134 0.65 -9.61 -6.41
C PHE A 134 0.56 -8.99 -5.03
N SER A 135 -0.55 -8.30 -4.74
CA SER A 135 -0.87 -7.84 -3.41
C SER A 135 -2.32 -8.10 -3.05
N HIS A 136 -2.53 -8.46 -1.79
CA HIS A 136 -3.83 -8.61 -1.17
C HIS A 136 -3.94 -7.62 -0.01
N THR A 137 -4.97 -6.77 -0.01
CA THR A 137 -5.26 -5.85 1.09
C THR A 137 -6.64 -6.16 1.64
N GLY A 138 -6.68 -6.57 2.91
CA GLY A 138 -7.92 -6.80 3.66
C GLY A 138 -8.20 -5.70 4.66
N GLY A 139 -9.50 -5.51 5.00
CA GLY A 139 -9.91 -4.49 5.96
C GLY A 139 -9.77 -3.05 5.44
N MET A 140 -9.82 -2.85 4.13
CA MET A 140 -9.74 -1.50 3.53
C MET A 140 -10.80 -0.59 4.15
N PHE A 141 -10.42 0.66 4.41
CA PHE A 141 -11.32 1.67 4.94
C PHE A 141 -11.25 2.95 4.09
N SER A 142 -12.37 3.61 3.97
CA SER A 142 -12.51 4.88 3.24
C SER A 142 -13.74 5.62 3.72
N GLN A 143 -13.87 6.86 3.28
CA GLN A 143 -15.12 7.61 3.40
C GLN A 143 -16.11 7.15 2.35
N LEU A 144 -17.31 6.77 2.78
CA LEU A 144 -18.43 6.48 1.90
C LEU A 144 -19.53 7.52 2.10
N PRO A 145 -20.11 8.03 1.00
CA PRO A 145 -21.23 8.97 1.10
C PRO A 145 -22.51 8.24 1.48
N GLU A 146 -23.20 8.76 2.47
CA GLU A 146 -24.55 8.39 2.85
C GLU A 146 -25.47 9.60 2.75
N LEU A 147 -26.63 9.43 2.17
CA LEU A 147 -27.60 10.51 2.03
C LEU A 147 -28.58 10.48 3.21
N LYS A 148 -28.64 11.56 3.98
CA LYS A 148 -29.63 11.74 5.06
C LYS A 148 -31.02 12.01 4.48
N GLU A 149 -32.09 11.75 5.24
CA GLU A 149 -33.47 12.00 4.83
C GLU A 149 -33.78 13.46 4.48
N ASN A 150 -33.03 14.40 5.07
CA ASN A 150 -33.15 15.83 4.82
C ASN A 150 -32.39 16.30 3.55
N GLY A 151 -31.71 15.39 2.82
CA GLY A 151 -30.97 15.67 1.62
C GLY A 151 -29.49 16.05 1.86
N ASP A 152 -29.02 16.11 3.12
CA ASP A 152 -27.62 16.34 3.43
C ASP A 152 -26.77 15.08 3.16
N GLN A 153 -25.51 15.29 2.79
CA GLN A 153 -24.55 14.22 2.55
C GLN A 153 -23.67 14.00 3.78
N LEU A 154 -23.62 12.76 4.24
CA LEU A 154 -22.76 12.33 5.32
C LEU A 154 -21.63 11.48 4.75
N LEU A 155 -20.38 11.91 4.97
CA LEU A 155 -19.18 11.15 4.62
C LEU A 155 -18.74 10.34 5.84
N ILE A 156 -19.05 9.04 5.84
CA ILE A 156 -18.73 8.13 6.97
C ILE A 156 -17.49 7.31 6.66
N TRP A 157 -16.54 7.28 7.58
CA TRP A 157 -15.44 6.33 7.54
C TRP A 157 -15.94 4.94 7.89
N THR A 158 -15.63 3.95 7.05
CA THR A 158 -16.01 2.56 7.29
C THR A 158 -15.02 1.58 6.67
N ASN A 159 -14.91 0.39 7.25
CA ASN A 159 -14.22 -0.72 6.58
C ASN A 159 -15.15 -1.30 5.52
N TYR A 160 -14.74 -1.20 4.25
CA TYR A 160 -15.64 -1.53 3.14
C TYR A 160 -15.28 -2.78 2.35
N GLY A 161 -14.11 -3.38 2.58
CA GLY A 161 -13.82 -4.59 1.84
C GLY A 161 -12.35 -4.99 1.73
N ARG A 162 -12.03 -5.66 0.62
CA ARG A 162 -10.69 -6.16 0.28
C ARG A 162 -10.36 -5.91 -1.18
N GLN A 163 -9.08 -5.80 -1.48
CA GLN A 163 -8.58 -5.61 -2.84
C GLN A 163 -7.44 -6.58 -3.15
N ASN A 164 -7.46 -7.12 -4.34
CA ASN A 164 -6.34 -7.83 -4.94
C ASN A 164 -5.80 -7.01 -6.10
N MET A 165 -4.48 -6.89 -6.18
CA MET A 165 -3.81 -6.23 -7.31
C MET A 165 -2.75 -7.18 -7.87
N THR A 166 -2.74 -7.33 -9.19
CA THR A 166 -1.71 -8.08 -9.92
C THR A 166 -1.12 -7.18 -10.97
N ALA A 167 0.20 -7.04 -11.01
CA ALA A 167 0.88 -6.26 -12.03
C ALA A 167 1.95 -7.10 -12.72
N LEU A 168 2.08 -6.88 -14.03
CA LEU A 168 3.16 -7.40 -14.85
C LEU A 168 3.84 -6.22 -15.54
N THR A 169 5.14 -6.06 -15.29
CA THR A 169 5.94 -4.95 -15.82
C THR A 169 7.09 -5.49 -16.66
N PHE A 170 7.25 -4.98 -17.86
CA PHE A 170 8.40 -5.23 -18.73
C PHE A 170 9.13 -3.91 -18.97
N ASN A 171 10.47 -3.92 -18.81
CA ASN A 171 11.30 -2.75 -19.04
C ASN A 171 12.44 -3.08 -20.00
N VAL A 172 12.71 -2.10 -20.85
CA VAL A 172 13.96 -1.94 -21.63
C VAL A 172 14.62 -0.65 -21.14
N THR A 173 15.85 -0.73 -20.66
CA THR A 173 16.56 0.42 -20.09
C THR A 173 17.77 0.74 -20.93
N GLU A 174 17.82 1.94 -21.49
CA GLU A 174 18.96 2.50 -22.23
C GLU A 174 19.56 1.51 -23.25
N LEU A 175 18.71 0.81 -24.01
CA LEU A 175 19.17 -0.10 -25.07
C LEU A 175 19.83 0.72 -26.19
N PRO A 176 21.13 0.53 -26.48
CA PRO A 176 21.82 1.27 -27.51
C PRO A 176 21.33 0.80 -28.90
N LEU A 177 20.58 1.66 -29.58
CA LEU A 177 20.16 1.45 -30.98
C LEU A 177 21.25 1.90 -31.95
N ALA A 178 22.01 2.94 -31.55
CA ALA A 178 23.18 3.46 -32.26
C ALA A 178 24.14 4.08 -31.25
N LYS A 179 25.37 4.45 -31.67
CA LYS A 179 26.34 5.12 -30.80
C LYS A 179 25.86 6.43 -30.20
N TRP A 180 24.89 7.06 -30.86
CA TRP A 180 24.31 8.35 -30.51
C TRP A 180 22.84 8.26 -30.05
N LEU A 181 22.27 7.03 -29.98
CA LEU A 181 20.85 6.86 -29.69
C LEU A 181 20.64 5.65 -28.72
N ALA A 182 20.02 5.92 -27.60
CA ALA A 182 19.55 4.89 -26.67
C ALA A 182 18.03 4.93 -26.55
N TRP A 183 17.41 3.76 -26.34
CA TRP A 183 15.98 3.58 -26.18
C TRP A 183 15.64 3.03 -24.80
N THR A 184 14.68 3.65 -24.18
CA THR A 184 14.05 3.20 -22.93
C THR A 184 12.57 2.96 -23.17
N PHE A 185 12.08 1.81 -22.74
CA PHE A 185 10.68 1.45 -22.83
C PHE A 185 10.23 0.78 -21.54
N SER A 186 9.02 1.11 -21.08
CA SER A 186 8.37 0.46 -19.94
C SER A 186 6.91 0.21 -20.26
N THR A 187 6.42 -0.97 -19.96
CA THR A 187 4.99 -1.27 -20.02
C THR A 187 4.57 -2.01 -18.76
N THR A 188 3.42 -1.62 -18.22
CA THR A 188 2.83 -2.26 -17.03
C THR A 188 1.36 -2.53 -17.29
N GLY A 189 0.99 -3.81 -17.23
CA GLY A 189 -0.40 -4.25 -17.11
C GLY A 189 -0.75 -4.43 -15.64
N LEU A 190 -1.79 -3.75 -15.17
CA LEU A 190 -2.30 -3.80 -13.81
C LEU A 190 -3.74 -4.30 -13.83
N TYR A 191 -4.00 -5.42 -13.16
CA TYR A 191 -5.34 -5.91 -12.86
C TYR A 191 -5.64 -5.68 -11.38
N SER A 192 -6.78 -5.06 -11.09
CA SER A 192 -7.29 -4.81 -9.75
C SER A 192 -8.68 -5.37 -9.61
N SER A 193 -8.91 -6.13 -8.54
CA SER A 193 -10.21 -6.67 -8.15
C SER A 193 -10.52 -6.25 -6.73
N ALA A 194 -11.52 -5.40 -6.56
CA ALA A 194 -11.98 -4.91 -5.26
C ALA A 194 -13.35 -5.53 -4.94
N LYS A 195 -13.47 -6.17 -3.79
CA LYS A 195 -14.73 -6.72 -3.28
C LYS A 195 -15.18 -5.91 -2.07
N THR A 196 -16.35 -5.31 -2.19
CA THR A 196 -17.00 -4.54 -1.12
C THR A 196 -17.96 -5.45 -0.33
N THR A 197 -18.24 -5.10 0.92
CA THR A 197 -19.12 -5.89 1.79
C THR A 197 -20.53 -6.03 1.21
N ASP A 198 -21.03 -4.99 0.51
CA ASP A 198 -22.41 -4.88 0.04
C ASP A 198 -22.56 -4.91 -1.49
N ARG A 199 -21.48 -5.12 -2.26
CA ARG A 199 -21.52 -5.10 -3.73
C ARG A 199 -20.69 -6.24 -4.32
N GLU A 200 -21.04 -6.59 -5.57
CA GLU A 200 -20.22 -7.46 -6.41
C GLU A 200 -18.82 -6.87 -6.62
N SER A 201 -17.85 -7.74 -6.96
CA SER A 201 -16.47 -7.32 -7.23
C SER A 201 -16.43 -6.28 -8.35
N ASN A 202 -15.65 -5.23 -8.12
CA ASN A 202 -15.32 -4.25 -9.15
C ASN A 202 -13.92 -4.55 -9.67
N ASP A 203 -13.87 -5.00 -10.92
CA ASP A 203 -12.63 -5.41 -11.56
C ASP A 203 -12.21 -4.33 -12.57
N SER A 204 -10.94 -4.03 -12.60
CA SER A 204 -10.36 -3.09 -13.55
C SER A 204 -9.04 -3.59 -14.11
N PHE A 205 -8.79 -3.27 -15.37
CA PHE A 205 -7.50 -3.50 -16.02
C PHE A 205 -6.97 -2.19 -16.57
N THR A 206 -5.72 -1.88 -16.27
CA THR A 206 -5.02 -0.70 -16.77
C THR A 206 -3.73 -1.12 -17.45
N LEU A 207 -3.50 -0.61 -18.66
CA LEU A 207 -2.25 -0.76 -19.38
C LEU A 207 -1.58 0.60 -19.49
N SER A 208 -0.36 0.70 -18.99
CA SER A 208 0.48 1.89 -19.08
C SER A 208 1.71 1.58 -19.91
N CYS A 209 2.05 2.47 -20.85
CA CYS A 209 3.24 2.37 -21.68
C CYS A 209 4.01 3.69 -21.65
N TYR A 210 5.31 3.59 -21.55
CA TYR A 210 6.24 4.70 -21.62
C TYR A 210 7.35 4.39 -22.61
N THR A 211 7.71 5.33 -23.46
CA THR A 211 8.87 5.21 -24.35
C THR A 211 9.65 6.53 -24.37
N CYS A 212 10.97 6.41 -24.39
CA CYS A 212 11.88 7.55 -24.42
C CYS A 212 13.08 7.23 -25.31
N PHE A 213 13.50 8.21 -26.10
CA PHE A 213 14.73 8.14 -26.89
C PHE A 213 15.72 9.17 -26.35
N THR A 214 16.92 8.70 -26.00
CA THR A 214 18.00 9.55 -25.50
C THR A 214 19.05 9.74 -26.59
N PHE A 215 19.29 10.99 -26.97
CA PHE A 215 20.31 11.35 -27.95
C PHE A 215 21.61 11.71 -27.22
N ILE A 216 22.69 11.02 -27.57
CA ILE A 216 24.03 11.24 -27.01
C ILE A 216 24.82 12.07 -28.03
N LEU A 217 24.93 13.36 -27.73
CA LEU A 217 25.65 14.28 -28.61
C LEU A 217 27.17 14.14 -28.42
N PRO A 218 27.97 14.31 -29.49
CA PRO A 218 29.44 14.35 -29.39
C PRO A 218 29.89 15.49 -28.46
N LYS A 219 31.02 15.30 -27.77
CA LYS A 219 31.53 16.27 -26.77
C LYS A 219 31.93 17.64 -27.30
N ASP A 220 31.89 17.88 -28.63
CA ASP A 220 32.40 19.06 -29.30
C ASP A 220 31.30 19.96 -29.93
N TRP A 221 30.17 20.10 -29.24
CA TRP A 221 29.12 21.08 -29.60
C TRP A 221 28.98 22.10 -28.50
#